data_1509c69876073b98a7e08f48a4b5ba72
#
_entry.id   1509c69876073b98a7e08f48a4b5ba72
#
_cell.length_a   1.000
_cell.length_b   1.000
_cell.length_c   1.000
_cell.angle_alpha   90.00
_cell.angle_beta   90.00
_cell.angle_gamma   90.00
#
_symmetry.space_group_name_H-M   'P 1'
#
loop_
_entity.id
_entity.type
_entity.pdbx_description
1 polymer ?
#
loop_
_entity_poly.entity_id
_entity_poly.type
_entity_poly.pdbx_seq_one_letter_code
_entity_poly.pdbx_strand_id
1 'polypeptide(L)'
;KRGVTQKIHFGQKLVSGYWSESESRWHLRTESGREYIAQFVVSGVGALHIPNFPEISGIEDFKGEAFHSAQWDHSVDLEGKRVAVIGTGASAIQFVPFVQKEAMSLKVFQRTPAWVLPRKNFSVPPALRTLLSKLPIARRIARWSVYWGAESLAFGLNGHSNLMRPIEKVARWNIERSISDPALRKKLTPSYRIGCKRILGSNDYYPALAAPNTTVISDRIERVTADSIITSDGVE
;
A
#
# COMPACT_ATOMS: atom_id res chain seq x y z
N LYS A 1 27.65 9.66 -9.72
CA LYS A 1 26.67 10.62 -9.17
C LYS A 1 26.46 11.68 -10.23
N ARG A 2 25.22 11.88 -10.70
CA ARG A 2 24.92 12.71 -11.90
C ARG A 2 24.62 14.18 -11.58
N GLY A 3 24.90 14.66 -10.35
CA GLY A 3 24.70 16.06 -9.96
C GLY A 3 23.25 16.56 -9.99
N VAL A 4 22.27 15.65 -10.02
CA VAL A 4 20.84 16.01 -10.18
C VAL A 4 20.33 16.86 -9.02
N THR A 5 20.82 16.60 -7.80
CA THR A 5 20.38 17.32 -6.58
C THR A 5 20.61 18.83 -6.68
N GLN A 6 21.67 19.26 -7.38
CA GLN A 6 21.99 20.68 -7.60
C GLN A 6 20.99 21.41 -8.51
N LYS A 7 20.18 20.65 -9.26
CA LYS A 7 19.17 21.18 -10.19
C LYS A 7 17.75 21.13 -9.58
N ILE A 8 17.63 20.70 -8.33
CA ILE A 8 16.32 20.59 -7.64
C ILE A 8 16.18 21.78 -6.71
N HIS A 9 15.10 22.53 -6.83
CA HIS A 9 14.73 23.58 -5.91
C HIS A 9 13.78 22.99 -4.86
N PHE A 10 14.30 22.66 -3.69
CA PHE A 10 13.52 22.14 -2.57
C PHE A 10 12.67 23.23 -1.91
N GLY A 11 11.62 22.83 -1.18
CA GLY A 11 10.76 23.74 -0.46
C GLY A 11 9.90 24.65 -1.36
N GLN A 12 9.71 24.25 -2.61
CA GLN A 12 8.93 25.01 -3.61
C GLN A 12 7.63 24.24 -3.92
N LYS A 13 6.65 24.37 -3.03
CA LYS A 13 5.33 23.78 -3.27
C LYS A 13 4.60 24.59 -4.34
N LEU A 14 4.23 23.94 -5.45
CA LEU A 14 3.46 24.53 -6.52
C LEU A 14 2.01 24.70 -6.07
N VAL A 15 1.46 25.92 -6.19
CA VAL A 15 0.07 26.24 -5.82
C VAL A 15 -0.81 26.58 -7.01
N SER A 16 -0.22 27.04 -8.11
CA SER A 16 -0.98 27.29 -9.33
C SER A 16 -0.11 27.18 -10.58
N GLY A 17 -0.73 26.89 -11.70
CA GLY A 17 -0.08 26.92 -13.00
C GLY A 17 -1.13 27.14 -14.09
N TYR A 18 -0.81 27.96 -15.08
CA TYR A 18 -1.65 28.19 -16.24
C TYR A 18 -0.81 28.31 -17.52
N TRP A 19 -1.41 28.00 -18.62
CA TRP A 19 -0.83 28.19 -19.94
C TRP A 19 -1.21 29.56 -20.50
N SER A 20 -0.24 30.33 -20.96
CA SER A 20 -0.47 31.59 -21.69
C SER A 20 -0.39 31.32 -23.19
N GLU A 21 -1.49 31.43 -23.89
CA GLU A 21 -1.56 31.27 -25.35
C GLU A 21 -0.73 32.32 -26.09
N SER A 22 -0.76 33.58 -25.62
CA SER A 22 -0.04 34.69 -26.23
C SER A 22 1.49 34.55 -26.14
N GLU A 23 1.98 33.96 -25.05
CA GLU A 23 3.41 33.74 -24.81
C GLU A 23 3.89 32.34 -25.21
N SER A 24 2.93 31.42 -25.43
CA SER A 24 3.21 29.98 -25.59
C SER A 24 4.08 29.42 -24.47
N ARG A 25 3.71 29.75 -23.23
CA ARG A 25 4.45 29.42 -22.00
C ARG A 25 3.53 29.04 -20.86
N TRP A 26 4.05 28.16 -19.99
CA TRP A 26 3.48 27.87 -18.68
C TRP A 26 3.98 28.90 -17.67
N HIS A 27 3.07 29.45 -16.90
CA HIS A 27 3.33 30.27 -15.73
C HIS A 27 3.00 29.46 -14.47
N LEU A 28 3.97 29.23 -13.61
CA LEU A 28 3.87 28.44 -12.42
C LEU A 28 4.16 29.29 -11.20
N ARG A 29 3.34 29.21 -10.17
CA ARG A 29 3.52 29.95 -8.92
C ARG A 29 3.64 28.99 -7.74
N THR A 30 4.62 29.26 -6.88
CA THR A 30 4.84 28.50 -5.65
C THR A 30 4.21 29.20 -4.45
N GLU A 31 4.03 28.46 -3.35
CA GLU A 31 3.52 28.95 -2.07
C GLU A 31 4.39 30.09 -1.50
N SER A 32 5.71 30.05 -1.75
CA SER A 32 6.65 31.13 -1.39
C SER A 32 6.52 32.39 -2.25
N GLY A 33 5.60 32.42 -3.22
CA GLY A 33 5.41 33.53 -4.16
C GLY A 33 6.38 33.53 -5.34
N ARG A 34 7.30 32.56 -5.44
CA ARG A 34 8.22 32.47 -6.56
C ARG A 34 7.52 32.03 -7.81
N GLU A 35 7.84 32.66 -8.93
CA GLU A 35 7.31 32.34 -10.25
C GLU A 35 8.35 31.64 -11.13
N TYR A 36 7.85 30.70 -11.96
CA TYR A 36 8.62 30.00 -12.96
C TYR A 36 7.88 30.06 -14.28
N ILE A 37 8.59 30.41 -15.33
CA ILE A 37 8.08 30.41 -16.71
C ILE A 37 8.77 29.26 -17.46
N ALA A 38 7.98 28.37 -18.06
CA ALA A 38 8.50 27.19 -18.73
C ALA A 38 7.77 26.90 -20.04
N GLN A 39 8.49 26.37 -21.01
CA GLN A 39 7.91 25.90 -22.28
C GLN A 39 7.17 24.57 -22.10
N PHE A 40 7.70 23.71 -21.23
CA PHE A 40 7.11 22.40 -20.90
C PHE A 40 7.04 22.20 -19.40
N VAL A 41 5.96 21.59 -18.95
CA VAL A 41 5.79 21.16 -17.56
C VAL A 41 5.56 19.65 -17.53
N VAL A 42 6.38 18.96 -16.74
CA VAL A 42 6.24 17.52 -16.52
C VAL A 42 5.83 17.31 -15.06
N SER A 43 4.60 16.87 -14.84
CA SER A 43 4.10 16.56 -13.51
C SER A 43 4.59 15.19 -13.05
N GLY A 44 5.33 15.16 -11.96
CA GLY A 44 5.82 13.94 -11.31
C GLY A 44 5.31 13.81 -9.87
N VAL A 45 4.21 14.46 -9.51
CA VAL A 45 3.70 14.56 -8.13
C VAL A 45 3.19 13.24 -7.55
N GLY A 46 2.86 12.27 -8.40
CA GLY A 46 2.28 10.98 -7.99
C GLY A 46 0.79 11.08 -7.62
N ALA A 47 0.10 9.95 -7.70
CA ALA A 47 -1.34 9.88 -7.48
C ALA A 47 -1.75 9.71 -6.00
N LEU A 48 -0.81 9.41 -5.11
CA LEU A 48 -1.07 9.00 -3.72
C LEU A 48 -0.39 9.91 -2.68
N HIS A 49 -0.07 11.14 -3.02
CA HIS A 49 0.63 12.05 -2.11
C HIS A 49 -0.31 12.80 -1.14
N ILE A 50 -1.61 12.88 -1.46
CA ILE A 50 -2.62 13.48 -0.59
C ILE A 50 -3.39 12.35 0.09
N PRO A 51 -3.37 12.26 1.44
CA PRO A 51 -4.18 11.30 2.17
C PRO A 51 -5.67 11.57 1.94
N ASN A 52 -6.44 10.50 1.78
CA ASN A 52 -7.88 10.58 1.70
C ASN A 52 -8.51 9.77 2.84
N PHE A 53 -9.18 10.45 3.76
CA PHE A 53 -9.92 9.81 4.83
C PHE A 53 -11.23 9.23 4.30
N PRO A 54 -11.68 8.10 4.82
CA PRO A 54 -12.98 7.55 4.44
C PRO A 54 -14.11 8.47 4.94
N GLU A 55 -15.13 8.63 4.11
CA GLU A 55 -16.36 9.31 4.49
C GLU A 55 -17.20 8.41 5.40
N ILE A 56 -16.90 8.41 6.69
CA ILE A 56 -17.62 7.65 7.74
C ILE A 56 -18.25 8.66 8.69
N SER A 57 -19.54 8.54 8.89
CA SER A 57 -20.28 9.40 9.83
C SER A 57 -19.67 9.36 11.23
N GLY A 58 -19.44 10.51 11.83
CA GLY A 58 -18.94 10.64 13.21
C GLY A 58 -17.44 10.34 13.37
N ILE A 59 -16.68 10.17 12.31
CA ILE A 59 -15.22 9.93 12.44
C ILE A 59 -14.51 11.09 13.15
N GLU A 60 -15.06 12.29 13.06
CA GLU A 60 -14.55 13.51 13.70
C GLU A 60 -14.90 13.58 15.20
N ASP A 61 -15.89 12.80 15.64
CA ASP A 61 -16.32 12.74 17.04
C ASP A 61 -15.42 11.83 17.89
N PHE A 62 -14.60 11.01 17.25
CA PHE A 62 -13.71 10.08 17.94
C PHE A 62 -12.72 10.82 18.84
N LYS A 63 -12.66 10.39 20.13
CA LYS A 63 -11.81 11.03 21.15
C LYS A 63 -10.44 10.39 21.28
N GLY A 64 -10.24 9.23 20.67
CA GLY A 64 -8.92 8.59 20.58
C GLY A 64 -8.06 9.18 19.47
N GLU A 65 -6.85 8.67 19.36
CA GLU A 65 -5.93 9.07 18.28
C GLU A 65 -6.35 8.45 16.95
N ALA A 66 -6.47 9.27 15.92
CA ALA A 66 -6.82 8.84 14.56
C ALA A 66 -5.93 9.52 13.54
N PHE A 67 -5.26 8.73 12.71
CA PHE A 67 -4.37 9.24 11.65
C PHE A 67 -4.38 8.35 10.40
N HIS A 68 -4.04 8.94 9.29
CA HIS A 68 -3.89 8.21 8.04
C HIS A 68 -2.48 7.59 7.95
N SER A 69 -2.37 6.37 7.42
CA SER A 69 -1.09 5.65 7.31
C SER A 69 -0.02 6.36 6.48
N ALA A 70 -0.37 7.30 5.62
CA ALA A 70 0.58 8.16 4.90
C ALA A 70 1.10 9.34 5.75
N GLN A 71 0.45 9.61 6.87
CA GLN A 71 0.81 10.64 7.86
C GLN A 71 0.88 9.97 9.24
N TRP A 72 1.76 8.96 9.34
CA TRP A 72 1.90 8.19 10.58
C TRP A 72 2.36 9.09 11.72
N ASP A 73 1.59 9.09 12.79
CA ASP A 73 1.96 9.81 14.01
C ASP A 73 2.85 8.92 14.90
N HIS A 74 4.14 9.23 14.88
CA HIS A 74 5.14 8.51 15.67
C HIS A 74 5.14 8.88 17.17
N SER A 75 4.36 9.86 17.59
CA SER A 75 4.19 10.22 19.00
C SER A 75 3.18 9.32 19.71
N VAL A 76 2.33 8.63 18.96
CA VAL A 76 1.31 7.73 19.49
C VAL A 76 1.92 6.37 19.81
N ASP A 77 1.95 6.03 21.08
CA ASP A 77 2.28 4.70 21.55
C ASP A 77 1.09 3.76 21.39
N LEU A 78 1.29 2.63 20.73
CA LEU A 78 0.26 1.62 20.47
C LEU A 78 0.28 0.48 21.50
N GLU A 79 1.29 0.42 22.37
CA GLU A 79 1.42 -0.64 23.37
C GLU A 79 0.21 -0.67 24.32
N GLY A 80 -0.38 -1.84 24.46
CA GLY A 80 -1.53 -2.07 25.32
C GLY A 80 -2.85 -1.42 24.88
N LYS A 81 -2.90 -0.76 23.73
CA LYS A 81 -4.11 -0.08 23.22
C LYS A 81 -5.00 -1.00 22.38
N ARG A 82 -6.28 -0.66 22.33
CA ARG A 82 -7.22 -1.20 21.34
C ARG A 82 -7.05 -0.40 20.05
N VAL A 83 -6.69 -1.07 18.97
CA VAL A 83 -6.41 -0.42 17.69
C VAL A 83 -7.38 -0.90 16.62
N ALA A 84 -7.94 0.03 15.87
CA ALA A 84 -8.76 -0.23 14.70
C ALA A 84 -8.00 0.18 13.42
N VAL A 85 -7.93 -0.72 12.45
CA VAL A 85 -7.35 -0.46 11.14
C VAL A 85 -8.45 -0.55 10.09
N ILE A 86 -8.72 0.56 9.41
CA ILE A 86 -9.74 0.62 8.34
C ILE A 86 -9.04 0.47 6.99
N GLY A 87 -9.26 -0.68 6.35
CA GLY A 87 -8.71 -1.01 5.04
C GLY A 87 -7.60 -2.07 5.05
N THR A 88 -7.43 -2.71 3.90
CA THR A 88 -6.52 -3.85 3.68
C THR A 88 -5.64 -3.65 2.45
N GLY A 89 -5.27 -2.41 2.17
CA GLY A 89 -4.45 -2.04 1.02
C GLY A 89 -2.95 -2.30 1.23
N ALA A 90 -2.15 -1.83 0.27
CA ALA A 90 -0.70 -2.03 0.26
C ALA A 90 0.02 -1.45 1.50
N SER A 91 -0.53 -0.40 2.13
CA SER A 91 0.00 0.13 3.39
C SER A 91 -0.33 -0.81 4.55
N ALA A 92 -1.60 -1.24 4.66
CA ALA A 92 -2.06 -2.09 5.76
C ALA A 92 -1.26 -3.40 5.87
N ILE A 93 -0.99 -4.09 4.75
CA ILE A 93 -0.23 -5.34 4.79
C ILE A 93 1.20 -5.18 5.31
N GLN A 94 1.72 -3.95 5.34
CA GLN A 94 3.06 -3.64 5.82
C GLN A 94 3.08 -3.31 7.30
N PHE A 95 2.14 -2.49 7.79
CA PHE A 95 2.16 -2.06 9.19
C PHE A 95 1.33 -2.94 10.13
N VAL A 96 0.25 -3.58 9.67
CA VAL A 96 -0.59 -4.47 10.49
C VAL A 96 0.21 -5.52 11.26
N PRO A 97 1.22 -6.20 10.69
CA PRO A 97 2.05 -7.15 11.44
C PRO A 97 2.85 -6.54 12.60
N PHE A 98 3.16 -5.25 12.55
CA PHE A 98 3.84 -4.52 13.63
C PHE A 98 2.84 -4.10 14.70
N VAL A 99 1.74 -3.45 14.28
CA VAL A 99 0.65 -3.03 15.17
C VAL A 99 0.10 -4.23 15.96
N GLN A 100 -0.06 -5.39 15.33
CA GLN A 100 -0.56 -6.59 15.98
C GLN A 100 0.29 -7.02 17.19
N LYS A 101 1.61 -6.82 17.12
CA LYS A 101 2.54 -7.21 18.19
C LYS A 101 2.51 -6.28 19.40
N GLU A 102 2.14 -5.04 19.18
CA GLU A 102 2.14 -3.96 20.20
C GLU A 102 0.75 -3.78 20.81
N ALA A 103 -0.30 -3.85 20.00
CA ALA A 103 -1.65 -3.62 20.42
C ALA A 103 -2.18 -4.70 21.38
N MET A 104 -2.92 -4.31 22.41
CA MET A 104 -3.69 -5.23 23.26
C MET A 104 -4.74 -5.98 22.43
N SER A 105 -5.44 -5.28 21.55
CA SER A 105 -6.37 -5.87 20.58
C SER A 105 -6.35 -5.07 19.28
N LEU A 106 -6.43 -5.80 18.16
CA LEU A 106 -6.43 -5.24 16.83
C LEU A 106 -7.71 -5.65 16.09
N LYS A 107 -8.46 -4.66 15.61
CA LYS A 107 -9.63 -4.86 14.75
C LYS A 107 -9.30 -4.37 13.34
N VAL A 108 -9.39 -5.25 12.34
CA VAL A 108 -9.11 -4.94 10.95
C VAL A 108 -10.40 -4.93 10.16
N PHE A 109 -10.86 -3.76 9.77
CA PHE A 109 -12.07 -3.56 8.98
C PHE A 109 -11.78 -3.75 7.50
N GLN A 110 -12.42 -4.75 6.91
CA GLN A 110 -12.17 -5.20 5.56
C GLN A 110 -13.44 -5.21 4.72
N ARG A 111 -13.59 -4.28 3.79
CA ARG A 111 -14.69 -4.33 2.81
C ARG A 111 -14.50 -5.42 1.77
N THR A 112 -13.29 -5.61 1.29
CA THR A 112 -12.93 -6.59 0.27
C THR A 112 -11.54 -7.13 0.55
N PRO A 113 -11.34 -8.44 0.69
CA PRO A 113 -10.02 -9.01 0.89
C PRO A 113 -9.11 -8.79 -0.31
N ALA A 114 -7.81 -8.72 -0.08
CA ALA A 114 -6.80 -8.59 -1.13
C ALA A 114 -6.12 -9.93 -1.41
N TRP A 115 -5.73 -10.17 -2.65
CA TRP A 115 -4.82 -11.25 -2.98
C TRP A 115 -3.41 -10.92 -2.49
N VAL A 116 -2.89 -11.72 -1.56
CA VAL A 116 -1.54 -11.55 -0.99
C VAL A 116 -0.70 -12.78 -1.32
N LEU A 117 0.33 -12.57 -2.12
CA LEU A 117 1.32 -13.59 -2.45
C LEU A 117 2.40 -13.68 -1.37
N PRO A 118 3.04 -14.83 -1.20
CA PRO A 118 4.24 -14.93 -0.38
C PRO A 118 5.34 -14.07 -1.01
N ARG A 119 6.03 -13.30 -0.18
CA ARG A 119 7.15 -12.47 -0.62
C ARG A 119 8.46 -13.25 -0.53
N LYS A 120 9.19 -13.34 -1.63
CA LYS A 120 10.53 -13.90 -1.62
C LYS A 120 11.50 -12.91 -0.98
N ASN A 121 11.74 -13.07 0.30
CA ASN A 121 12.78 -12.33 1.02
C ASN A 121 14.07 -13.17 1.03
N PHE A 122 15.04 -12.75 0.23
CA PHE A 122 16.39 -13.36 0.28
C PHE A 122 17.44 -12.25 0.24
N SER A 123 18.49 -12.43 1.00
CA SER A 123 19.68 -11.58 0.91
C SER A 123 20.47 -11.99 -0.32
N VAL A 124 20.93 -11.01 -1.09
CA VAL A 124 21.80 -11.26 -2.23
C VAL A 124 23.16 -11.76 -1.70
N PRO A 125 23.59 -13.00 -2.03
CA PRO A 125 24.87 -13.53 -1.56
C PRO A 125 26.03 -12.59 -1.93
N PRO A 126 27.04 -12.45 -1.05
CA PRO A 126 28.17 -11.54 -1.31
C PRO A 126 28.87 -11.80 -2.65
N ALA A 127 29.05 -13.07 -3.02
CA ALA A 127 29.63 -13.46 -4.31
C ALA A 127 28.81 -12.94 -5.50
N LEU A 128 27.47 -13.08 -5.44
CA LEU A 128 26.58 -12.58 -6.47
C LEU A 128 26.58 -11.04 -6.52
N ARG A 129 26.65 -10.38 -5.37
CA ARG A 129 26.78 -8.90 -5.30
C ARG A 129 28.08 -8.45 -5.97
N THR A 130 29.19 -9.13 -5.69
CA THR A 130 30.51 -8.85 -6.31
C THR A 130 30.47 -9.09 -7.83
N LEU A 131 29.89 -10.21 -8.27
CA LEU A 131 29.72 -10.51 -9.69
C LEU A 131 28.92 -9.40 -10.40
N LEU A 132 27.77 -9.05 -9.85
CA LEU A 132 26.89 -8.00 -10.40
C LEU A 132 27.54 -6.61 -10.36
N SER A 133 28.44 -6.32 -9.41
CA SER A 133 29.16 -5.04 -9.35
C SER A 133 30.29 -4.95 -10.36
N LYS A 134 31.01 -6.05 -10.61
CA LYS A 134 32.19 -6.07 -11.49
C LYS A 134 31.88 -6.33 -12.96
N LEU A 135 30.82 -7.12 -13.26
CA LEU A 135 30.46 -7.51 -14.62
C LEU A 135 29.19 -6.81 -15.11
N PRO A 136 29.31 -5.81 -16.01
CA PRO A 136 28.17 -5.12 -16.60
C PRO A 136 27.17 -6.03 -17.30
N ILE A 137 27.68 -7.10 -17.96
CA ILE A 137 26.85 -8.07 -18.65
C ILE A 137 25.98 -8.88 -17.69
N ALA A 138 26.51 -9.29 -16.53
CA ALA A 138 25.76 -9.98 -15.50
C ALA A 138 24.60 -9.13 -14.97
N ARG A 139 24.83 -7.83 -14.76
CA ARG A 139 23.76 -6.89 -14.40
C ARG A 139 22.69 -6.77 -15.49
N ARG A 140 23.11 -6.76 -16.77
CA ARG A 140 22.19 -6.67 -17.91
C ARG A 140 21.29 -7.90 -17.98
N ILE A 141 21.87 -9.08 -17.84
CA ILE A 141 21.12 -10.36 -17.81
C ILE A 141 20.15 -10.38 -16.63
N ALA A 142 20.62 -10.05 -15.41
CA ALA A 142 19.77 -10.01 -14.22
C ALA A 142 18.61 -8.99 -14.37
N ARG A 143 18.89 -7.83 -14.98
CA ARG A 143 17.84 -6.84 -15.27
C ARG A 143 16.82 -7.37 -16.29
N TRP A 144 17.27 -8.01 -17.34
CA TRP A 144 16.40 -8.58 -18.36
C TRP A 144 15.55 -9.73 -17.82
N SER A 145 16.10 -10.59 -16.96
CA SER A 145 15.31 -11.66 -16.34
C SER A 145 14.17 -11.12 -15.47
N VAL A 146 14.42 -10.06 -14.69
CA VAL A 146 13.37 -9.38 -13.90
C VAL A 146 12.36 -8.69 -14.82
N TYR A 147 12.83 -7.99 -15.85
CA TYR A 147 11.97 -7.28 -16.80
C TYR A 147 11.03 -8.25 -17.52
N TRP A 148 11.56 -9.28 -18.15
CA TRP A 148 10.74 -10.24 -18.89
C TRP A 148 9.84 -11.08 -17.99
N GLY A 149 10.27 -11.35 -16.76
CA GLY A 149 9.41 -11.94 -15.73
C GLY A 149 8.21 -11.06 -15.38
N ALA A 150 8.40 -9.74 -15.28
CA ALA A 150 7.30 -8.79 -15.06
C ALA A 150 6.40 -8.64 -16.31
N GLU A 151 6.99 -8.58 -17.51
CA GLU A 151 6.23 -8.49 -18.77
C GLU A 151 5.37 -9.74 -19.02
N SER A 152 5.87 -10.93 -18.72
CA SER A 152 5.08 -12.15 -18.83
C SER A 152 3.86 -12.14 -17.89
N LEU A 153 3.99 -11.51 -16.71
CA LEU A 153 2.89 -11.30 -15.78
C LEU A 153 1.88 -10.27 -16.35
N ALA A 154 2.38 -9.18 -16.92
CA ALA A 154 1.55 -8.15 -17.54
C ALA A 154 0.71 -8.70 -18.70
N PHE A 155 1.27 -9.63 -19.48
CA PHE A 155 0.53 -10.33 -20.53
C PHE A 155 -0.67 -11.12 -19.99
N GLY A 156 -0.48 -11.79 -18.84
CA GLY A 156 -1.57 -12.48 -18.13
C GLY A 156 -2.66 -11.52 -17.61
N LEU A 157 -2.28 -10.32 -17.18
CA LEU A 157 -3.20 -9.28 -16.70
C LEU A 157 -4.01 -8.64 -17.84
N ASN A 158 -3.45 -8.56 -19.05
CA ASN A 158 -4.04 -7.90 -20.22
C ASN A 158 -4.98 -8.82 -21.05
N GLY A 159 -5.82 -9.62 -20.39
CA GLY A 159 -6.88 -10.39 -21.06
C GLY A 159 -6.66 -11.90 -21.11
N HIS A 160 -5.48 -12.39 -20.76
CA HIS A 160 -5.19 -13.83 -20.74
C HIS A 160 -5.34 -14.42 -19.33
N SER A 161 -6.51 -14.23 -18.73
CA SER A 161 -6.80 -14.58 -17.33
C SER A 161 -6.47 -16.03 -16.93
N ASN A 162 -6.47 -16.96 -17.89
CA ASN A 162 -6.10 -18.35 -17.64
C ASN A 162 -4.63 -18.50 -17.24
N LEU A 163 -3.73 -17.61 -17.70
CA LEU A 163 -2.32 -17.59 -17.33
C LEU A 163 -2.11 -17.15 -15.88
N MET A 164 -3.12 -16.51 -15.27
CA MET A 164 -3.08 -16.09 -13.88
C MET A 164 -3.49 -17.19 -12.89
N ARG A 165 -4.08 -18.30 -13.35
CA ARG A 165 -4.51 -19.41 -12.48
C ARG A 165 -3.40 -20.01 -11.62
N PRO A 166 -2.16 -20.23 -12.10
CA PRO A 166 -1.08 -20.71 -11.23
C PRO A 166 -0.77 -19.74 -10.10
N ILE A 167 -0.81 -18.42 -10.38
CA ILE A 167 -0.54 -17.38 -9.38
C ILE A 167 -1.68 -17.34 -8.34
N GLU A 168 -2.92 -17.49 -8.77
CA GLU A 168 -4.06 -17.60 -7.87
C GLU A 168 -3.96 -18.83 -6.96
N LYS A 169 -3.51 -19.98 -7.49
CA LYS A 169 -3.26 -21.18 -6.68
C LYS A 169 -2.20 -20.92 -5.60
N VAL A 170 -1.12 -20.20 -5.93
CA VAL A 170 -0.09 -19.82 -4.95
C VAL A 170 -0.67 -18.87 -3.90
N ALA A 171 -1.52 -17.92 -4.28
CA ALA A 171 -2.16 -17.02 -3.33
C ALA A 171 -3.11 -17.76 -2.38
N ARG A 172 -3.93 -18.71 -2.90
CA ARG A 172 -4.80 -19.56 -2.09
C ARG A 172 -4.01 -20.44 -1.14
N TRP A 173 -2.99 -21.10 -1.62
CA TRP A 173 -2.07 -21.87 -0.78
C TRP A 173 -1.44 -21.02 0.33
N ASN A 174 -1.10 -19.74 0.05
CA ASN A 174 -0.58 -18.83 1.06
C ASN A 174 -1.60 -18.54 2.18
N ILE A 175 -2.88 -18.41 1.85
CA ILE A 175 -3.96 -18.28 2.83
C ILE A 175 -4.09 -19.58 3.65
N GLU A 176 -4.20 -20.72 2.97
CA GLU A 176 -4.44 -22.02 3.58
C GLU A 176 -3.35 -22.44 4.57
N ARG A 177 -2.08 -22.19 4.21
CA ARG A 177 -0.95 -22.51 5.10
C ARG A 177 -0.82 -21.58 6.30
N SER A 178 -1.33 -20.35 6.19
CA SER A 178 -1.13 -19.31 7.21
C SER A 178 -2.29 -19.22 8.19
N ILE A 179 -3.47 -19.72 7.83
CA ILE A 179 -4.69 -19.57 8.61
C ILE A 179 -5.32 -20.93 8.83
N SER A 180 -5.46 -21.35 10.08
CA SER A 180 -6.06 -22.64 10.45
C SER A 180 -7.57 -22.58 10.45
N ASP A 181 -8.16 -21.45 10.89
CA ASP A 181 -9.60 -21.27 11.00
C ASP A 181 -10.29 -21.19 9.63
N PRO A 182 -11.23 -22.10 9.30
CA PRO A 182 -11.93 -22.08 8.04
C PRO A 182 -12.83 -20.85 7.83
N ALA A 183 -13.40 -20.30 8.92
CA ALA A 183 -14.25 -19.12 8.85
C ALA A 183 -13.43 -17.89 8.46
N LEU A 184 -12.25 -17.71 9.08
CA LEU A 184 -11.32 -16.65 8.74
C LEU A 184 -10.75 -16.83 7.32
N ARG A 185 -10.41 -18.06 6.90
CA ARG A 185 -10.03 -18.33 5.49
C ARG A 185 -11.08 -17.84 4.52
N LYS A 186 -12.35 -18.14 4.77
CA LYS A 186 -13.46 -17.70 3.91
C LYS A 186 -13.54 -16.17 3.85
N LYS A 187 -13.41 -15.49 4.98
CA LYS A 187 -13.39 -14.02 5.04
C LYS A 187 -12.23 -13.42 4.27
N LEU A 188 -11.06 -14.05 4.27
CA LEU A 188 -9.83 -13.54 3.67
C LEU A 188 -9.59 -14.02 2.22
N THR A 189 -10.43 -14.90 1.71
CA THR A 189 -10.34 -15.35 0.31
C THR A 189 -11.13 -14.43 -0.60
N PRO A 190 -10.47 -13.72 -1.55
CA PRO A 190 -11.17 -12.86 -2.49
C PRO A 190 -12.14 -13.62 -3.39
N SER A 191 -13.30 -13.05 -3.67
CA SER A 191 -14.30 -13.57 -4.60
C SER A 191 -14.04 -13.17 -6.06
N TYR A 192 -13.12 -12.25 -6.29
CA TYR A 192 -12.74 -11.76 -7.62
C TYR A 192 -11.45 -12.44 -8.11
N ARG A 193 -11.26 -12.48 -9.43
CA ARG A 193 -10.06 -13.07 -10.04
C ARG A 193 -8.81 -12.27 -9.69
N ILE A 194 -7.71 -12.99 -9.48
CA ILE A 194 -6.41 -12.35 -9.27
C ILE A 194 -6.04 -11.47 -10.46
N GLY A 195 -5.60 -10.24 -10.17
CA GLY A 195 -5.30 -9.24 -11.19
C GLY A 195 -6.38 -8.18 -11.41
N CYS A 196 -7.64 -8.42 -11.01
CA CYS A 196 -8.69 -7.39 -11.05
C CYS A 196 -8.45 -6.23 -10.06
N LYS A 197 -7.65 -6.50 -9.03
CA LYS A 197 -7.12 -5.49 -8.12
C LYS A 197 -5.64 -5.73 -7.94
N ARG A 198 -4.91 -4.73 -7.40
CA ARG A 198 -3.47 -4.83 -7.14
C ARG A 198 -3.15 -6.07 -6.31
N ILE A 199 -2.26 -6.91 -6.83
CA ILE A 199 -1.72 -8.06 -6.10
C ILE A 199 -0.69 -7.55 -5.10
N LEU A 200 -0.82 -8.00 -3.85
CA LEU A 200 0.06 -7.61 -2.76
C LEU A 200 1.04 -8.74 -2.42
N GLY A 201 2.08 -8.44 -1.65
CA GLY A 201 3.06 -9.44 -1.23
C GLY A 201 3.48 -9.26 0.23
N SER A 202 3.24 -10.29 1.06
CA SER A 202 3.66 -10.32 2.45
C SER A 202 3.76 -11.75 2.96
N ASN A 203 4.70 -12.00 3.88
CA ASN A 203 4.78 -13.27 4.61
C ASN A 203 4.14 -13.18 5.99
N ASP A 204 3.99 -11.98 6.54
CA ASP A 204 3.64 -11.72 7.93
C ASP A 204 2.20 -11.27 8.11
N TYR A 205 1.53 -10.83 7.04
CA TYR A 205 0.18 -10.28 7.11
C TYR A 205 -0.86 -11.30 7.54
N TYR A 206 -0.95 -12.46 6.88
CA TYR A 206 -1.92 -13.49 7.26
C TYR A 206 -1.66 -14.06 8.66
N PRO A 207 -0.41 -14.35 9.08
CA PRO A 207 -0.11 -14.70 10.46
C PRO A 207 -0.58 -13.65 11.47
N ALA A 208 -0.43 -12.35 11.18
CA ALA A 208 -0.93 -11.28 12.04
C ALA A 208 -2.46 -11.24 12.12
N LEU A 209 -3.16 -11.52 11.02
CA LEU A 209 -4.62 -11.61 11.02
C LEU A 209 -5.16 -12.86 11.76
N ALA A 210 -4.35 -13.91 11.84
CA ALA A 210 -4.70 -15.14 12.57
C ALA A 210 -4.28 -15.10 14.04
N ALA A 211 -3.65 -14.03 14.50
CA ALA A 211 -3.22 -13.89 15.88
C ALA A 211 -4.42 -13.75 16.84
N PRO A 212 -4.31 -14.25 18.09
CA PRO A 212 -5.44 -14.32 19.02
C PRO A 212 -5.98 -12.94 19.45
N ASN A 213 -5.17 -11.88 19.36
CA ASN A 213 -5.57 -10.51 19.66
C ASN A 213 -6.08 -9.76 18.41
N THR A 214 -6.27 -10.42 17.27
CA THR A 214 -6.72 -9.80 16.03
C THR A 214 -8.09 -10.31 15.63
N THR A 215 -8.98 -9.39 15.25
CA THR A 215 -10.30 -9.70 14.71
C THR A 215 -10.47 -9.04 13.35
N VAL A 216 -10.86 -9.83 12.33
CA VAL A 216 -11.20 -9.30 11.00
C VAL A 216 -12.70 -9.10 10.88
N ILE A 217 -13.11 -7.86 10.62
CA ILE A 217 -14.50 -7.44 10.54
C ILE A 217 -14.81 -7.10 9.08
N SER A 218 -15.82 -7.75 8.51
CA SER A 218 -16.24 -7.52 7.11
C SER A 218 -17.54 -6.72 7.01
N ASP A 219 -18.15 -6.43 8.15
CA ASP A 219 -19.37 -5.68 8.25
C ASP A 219 -19.14 -4.21 7.94
N ARG A 220 -20.19 -3.58 7.40
CA ARG A 220 -20.11 -2.18 7.03
C ARG A 220 -20.00 -1.32 8.30
N ILE A 221 -19.05 -0.41 8.33
CA ILE A 221 -19.02 0.65 9.31
C ILE A 221 -20.15 1.61 9.00
N GLU A 222 -21.05 1.80 9.95
CA GLU A 222 -22.17 2.75 9.83
C GLU A 222 -21.77 4.12 10.35
N ARG A 223 -21.12 4.15 11.53
CA ARG A 223 -20.63 5.39 12.13
C ARG A 223 -19.51 5.11 13.13
N VAL A 224 -18.79 6.16 13.47
CA VAL A 224 -17.84 6.21 14.59
C VAL A 224 -18.46 7.06 15.70
N THR A 225 -18.20 6.70 16.94
CA THR A 225 -18.58 7.47 18.15
C THR A 225 -17.32 7.94 18.86
N ALA A 226 -17.49 8.55 20.03
CA ALA A 226 -16.37 9.06 20.80
C ALA A 226 -15.34 7.98 21.19
N ASP A 227 -15.74 6.71 21.31
CA ASP A 227 -14.94 5.60 21.85
C ASP A 227 -15.11 4.27 21.10
N SER A 228 -15.96 4.21 20.07
CA SER A 228 -16.38 2.97 19.44
C SER A 228 -16.63 3.13 17.95
N ILE A 229 -16.62 2.01 17.24
CA ILE A 229 -17.05 1.90 15.83
C ILE A 229 -18.34 1.09 15.80
N ILE A 230 -19.38 1.63 15.20
CA ILE A 230 -20.66 0.95 15.02
C ILE A 230 -20.68 0.33 13.64
N THR A 231 -20.90 -0.97 13.58
CA THR A 231 -21.07 -1.72 12.33
C THR A 231 -22.52 -2.15 12.17
N SER A 232 -22.87 -2.63 10.98
CA SER A 232 -24.19 -3.18 10.70
C SER A 232 -24.54 -4.42 11.54
N ASP A 233 -23.56 -5.07 12.17
CA ASP A 233 -23.71 -6.28 12.99
C ASP A 233 -23.52 -6.02 14.48
N GLY A 234 -23.03 -4.87 14.88
CA GLY A 234 -22.85 -4.54 16.29
C GLY A 234 -21.89 -3.39 16.57
N VAL A 235 -21.45 -3.32 17.82
CA VAL A 235 -20.51 -2.30 18.31
C VAL A 235 -19.12 -2.91 18.46
N GLU A 236 -18.11 -2.22 17.94
CA GLU A 236 -16.73 -2.63 17.95
C GLU A 236 -15.81 -1.67 18.74
#